data_31b233cf351c5c3f55d980c9e994b301
#
_entry.id   31b233cf351c5c3f55d980c9e994b301
#
_cell.length_a   1.000
_cell.length_b   1.000
_cell.length_c   1.000
_cell.angle_alpha   90.00
_cell.angle_beta   90.00
_cell.angle_gamma   90.00
#
_symmetry.space_group_name_H-M   'P 1'
#
loop_
_entity.id
_entity.type
_entity.pdbx_description
1 polymer ?
#
loop_
_entity_poly.entity_id
_entity_poly.type
_entity_poly.pdbx_seq_one_letter_code
_entity_poly.pdbx_strand_id
1 'polypeptide(L)'
;VCIWKDPVVAMQRTKALGLLHKTIRENSTMCRQGLPDYVVTMRKPGEAETRVTHGDDLPVLMWQKYASPIWDDINQSRTLNKLPARDENDTKHMCPLQLDVIERCIHLWTNQGDLVFSPFTGIGSEGYCAIKMQRRFVGTELKPSYYELACQNIEDARTEQAGLFA
;
A
#
# COMPACT_ATOMS: atom_id res chain seq x y z
N VAL A 1 -0.77 1.00 -13.08
CA VAL A 1 -0.37 2.30 -12.49
C VAL A 1 1.11 2.24 -12.13
N CYS A 2 1.84 3.29 -12.42
CA CYS A 2 3.24 3.46 -12.05
C CYS A 2 3.32 4.26 -10.74
N ILE A 3 3.99 3.70 -9.72
CA ILE A 3 4.28 4.41 -8.47
C ILE A 3 5.70 4.97 -8.59
N TRP A 4 5.83 6.28 -8.62
CA TRP A 4 7.13 6.91 -8.65
C TRP A 4 7.74 6.93 -7.25
N LYS A 5 8.99 6.50 -7.15
CA LYS A 5 9.75 6.54 -5.89
C LYS A 5 10.81 7.62 -5.93
N ASP A 6 10.95 8.39 -4.86
CA ASP A 6 12.06 9.32 -4.73
C ASP A 6 13.39 8.56 -4.78
N PRO A 7 14.28 8.88 -5.74
CA PRO A 7 15.55 8.21 -5.91
C PRO A 7 16.44 8.23 -4.66
N VAL A 8 16.38 9.29 -3.86
CA VAL A 8 17.16 9.40 -2.61
C VAL A 8 16.68 8.37 -1.59
N VAL A 9 15.36 8.21 -1.43
CA VAL A 9 14.79 7.23 -0.51
C VAL A 9 15.02 5.80 -1.02
N ALA A 10 14.89 5.59 -2.33
CA ALA A 10 15.17 4.29 -2.95
C ALA A 10 16.64 3.87 -2.77
N MET A 11 17.58 4.81 -2.93
CA MET A 11 19.01 4.57 -2.71
C MET A 11 19.32 4.13 -1.29
N GLN A 12 18.75 4.77 -0.28
CA GLN A 12 18.98 4.42 1.11
C GLN A 12 18.51 2.99 1.45
N ARG A 13 17.49 2.51 0.74
CA ARG A 13 16.87 1.19 0.97
C ARG A 13 17.46 0.07 0.13
N THR A 14 17.98 0.35 -1.07
CA THR A 14 18.31 -0.67 -2.07
C THR A 14 19.77 -0.68 -2.51
N LYS A 15 20.62 0.20 -2.02
CA LYS A 15 21.99 0.45 -2.54
C LYS A 15 22.01 0.83 -4.05
N ALA A 16 20.87 1.17 -4.63
CA ALA A 16 20.84 1.70 -5.97
C ALA A 16 21.62 3.03 -6.04
N LEU A 17 22.26 3.30 -7.16
CA LEU A 17 22.95 4.57 -7.41
C LEU A 17 21.91 5.70 -7.38
N GLY A 18 21.85 6.41 -6.27
CA GLY A 18 21.07 7.64 -6.19
C GLY A 18 21.86 8.79 -6.80
N LEU A 19 21.19 9.59 -7.59
CA LEU A 19 21.82 10.76 -8.17
C LEU A 19 21.83 11.89 -7.14
N LEU A 20 22.94 12.06 -6.46
CA LEU A 20 23.17 13.20 -5.58
C LEU A 20 23.53 14.43 -6.42
N HIS A 21 23.26 15.62 -5.91
CA HIS A 21 23.62 16.88 -6.57
C HIS A 21 25.12 16.94 -6.93
N LYS A 22 25.99 16.34 -6.11
CA LYS A 22 27.41 16.21 -6.40
C LYS A 22 27.66 15.47 -7.73
N THR A 23 26.97 14.36 -7.98
CA THR A 23 27.12 13.57 -9.20
C THR A 23 26.66 14.34 -10.44
N ILE A 24 25.60 15.15 -10.33
CA ILE A 24 25.13 16.04 -11.42
C ILE A 24 26.17 17.09 -11.75
N ARG A 25 26.86 17.64 -10.76
CA ARG A 25 27.94 18.62 -10.97
C ARG A 25 29.16 18.01 -11.68
N GLU A 26 29.44 16.73 -11.45
CA GLU A 26 30.53 16.02 -12.09
C GLU A 26 30.17 15.57 -13.52
N ASN A 27 28.92 15.24 -13.77
CA ASN A 27 28.41 14.86 -15.07
C ASN A 27 26.98 15.37 -15.31
N SER A 28 26.87 16.49 -15.99
CA SER A 28 25.59 17.17 -16.25
C SER A 28 24.65 16.41 -17.21
N THR A 29 25.15 15.36 -17.89
CA THR A 29 24.31 14.53 -18.78
C THR A 29 23.52 13.45 -18.02
N MET A 30 23.83 13.24 -16.75
CA MET A 30 23.12 12.25 -15.94
C MET A 30 21.76 12.79 -15.48
N CYS A 31 20.72 11.97 -15.64
CA CYS A 31 19.38 12.24 -15.12
C CYS A 31 19.17 11.50 -13.80
N ARG A 32 18.26 12.03 -12.98
CA ARG A 32 17.79 11.35 -11.79
C ARG A 32 17.13 10.03 -12.20
N GLN A 33 17.66 8.91 -11.73
CA GLN A 33 17.07 7.59 -12.00
C GLN A 33 15.89 7.38 -11.04
N GLY A 34 14.70 7.14 -11.58
CA GLY A 34 13.56 6.65 -10.82
C GLY A 34 13.57 5.13 -10.79
N LEU A 35 13.21 4.56 -9.66
CA LEU A 35 12.91 3.13 -9.54
C LEU A 35 11.39 3.00 -9.32
N PRO A 36 10.58 2.90 -10.39
CA PRO A 36 9.14 2.80 -10.24
C PRO A 36 8.75 1.41 -9.76
N ASP A 37 7.72 1.34 -8.92
CA ASP A 37 6.91 0.15 -8.73
C ASP A 37 5.68 0.22 -9.62
N TYR A 38 5.04 -0.92 -9.85
CA TYR A 38 3.86 -1.00 -10.70
C TYR A 38 2.72 -1.71 -9.97
N VAL A 39 1.54 -1.12 -10.01
CA VAL A 39 0.30 -1.82 -9.69
C VAL A 39 -0.27 -2.38 -10.98
N VAL A 40 -0.35 -3.70 -11.07
CA VAL A 40 -0.95 -4.41 -12.20
C VAL A 40 -2.35 -4.84 -11.81
N THR A 41 -3.34 -4.36 -12.55
CA THR A 41 -4.74 -4.73 -12.36
C THR A 41 -5.12 -5.84 -13.33
N MET A 42 -5.75 -6.87 -12.81
CA MET A 42 -6.32 -7.96 -13.61
C MET A 42 -7.80 -8.11 -13.28
N ARG A 43 -8.64 -8.29 -14.29
CA ARG A 43 -10.08 -8.54 -14.11
C ARG A 43 -10.38 -10.00 -14.42
N LYS A 44 -11.10 -10.65 -13.51
CA LYS A 44 -11.70 -11.97 -13.81
C LYS A 44 -12.74 -11.81 -14.94
N PRO A 45 -12.78 -12.70 -15.93
CA PRO A 45 -13.82 -12.68 -16.95
C PRO A 45 -15.23 -12.81 -16.35
N GLY A 46 -16.21 -12.18 -17.00
CA GLY A 46 -17.60 -12.15 -16.58
C GLY A 46 -18.05 -10.76 -16.09
N GLU A 47 -19.31 -10.65 -15.73
CA GLU A 47 -19.88 -9.43 -15.15
C GLU A 47 -19.79 -9.49 -13.61
N ALA A 48 -19.52 -8.35 -13.00
CA ALA A 48 -19.58 -8.21 -11.55
C ALA A 48 -21.05 -8.11 -11.11
N GLU A 49 -21.43 -8.81 -10.06
CA GLU A 49 -22.78 -8.71 -9.48
C GLU A 49 -23.09 -7.28 -9.03
N THR A 50 -22.09 -6.63 -8.44
CA THR A 50 -22.20 -5.23 -8.02
C THR A 50 -21.08 -4.41 -8.67
N ARG A 51 -21.47 -3.32 -9.34
CA ARG A 51 -20.49 -2.38 -9.91
C ARG A 51 -19.93 -1.47 -8.84
N VAL A 52 -18.68 -1.09 -8.97
CA VAL A 52 -18.08 -0.05 -8.13
C VAL A 52 -18.69 1.30 -8.53
N THR A 53 -19.28 1.99 -7.57
CA THR A 53 -20.04 3.23 -7.83
C THR A 53 -19.32 4.48 -7.35
N HIS A 54 -18.20 4.35 -6.64
CA HIS A 54 -17.43 5.47 -6.08
C HIS A 54 -18.36 6.53 -5.43
N GLY A 55 -19.12 6.10 -4.42
CA GLY A 55 -20.03 6.97 -3.71
C GLY A 55 -19.33 8.14 -2.98
N ASP A 56 -19.91 8.62 -1.91
CA ASP A 56 -19.39 9.78 -1.16
C ASP A 56 -18.00 9.55 -0.54
N ASP A 57 -17.55 8.30 -0.44
CA ASP A 57 -16.23 7.94 0.08
C ASP A 57 -15.09 8.22 -0.92
N LEU A 58 -15.39 8.46 -2.19
CA LEU A 58 -14.40 8.86 -3.20
C LEU A 58 -14.93 10.00 -4.09
N PRO A 59 -14.83 11.26 -3.64
CA PRO A 59 -15.21 12.43 -4.43
C PRO A 59 -14.50 12.49 -5.79
N VAL A 60 -15.14 13.07 -6.80
CA VAL A 60 -14.64 13.11 -8.19
C VAL A 60 -13.20 13.61 -8.28
N LEU A 61 -12.83 14.66 -7.55
CA LEU A 61 -11.46 15.19 -7.56
C LEU A 61 -10.44 14.17 -7.02
N MET A 62 -10.80 13.41 -5.98
CA MET A 62 -9.96 12.34 -5.45
C MET A 62 -9.87 11.19 -6.45
N TRP A 63 -11.00 10.80 -7.05
CA TRP A 63 -11.04 9.78 -8.08
C TRP A 63 -10.12 10.13 -9.25
N GLN A 64 -10.18 11.37 -9.77
CA GLN A 64 -9.30 11.83 -10.85
C GLN A 64 -7.82 11.70 -10.49
N LYS A 65 -7.46 12.04 -9.25
CA LYS A 65 -6.10 11.90 -8.74
C LYS A 65 -5.67 10.42 -8.65
N TYR A 66 -6.53 9.56 -8.13
CA TYR A 66 -6.24 8.12 -7.95
C TYR A 66 -6.27 7.35 -9.27
N ALA A 67 -7.12 7.74 -10.21
CA ALA A 67 -7.19 7.16 -11.54
C ALA A 67 -6.01 7.58 -12.46
N SER A 68 -5.12 8.46 -11.99
CA SER A 68 -3.91 8.82 -12.72
C SER A 68 -3.04 7.58 -13.00
N PRO A 69 -2.43 7.47 -14.20
CA PRO A 69 -1.51 6.38 -14.50
C PRO A 69 -0.19 6.47 -13.72
N ILE A 70 0.09 7.59 -13.08
CA ILE A 70 1.29 7.82 -12.27
C ILE A 70 0.87 8.34 -10.90
N TRP A 71 1.40 7.70 -9.85
CA TRP A 71 1.30 8.15 -8.47
C TRP A 71 2.66 8.61 -7.97
N ASP A 72 2.87 9.91 -7.90
CA ASP A 72 4.13 10.56 -7.52
C ASP A 72 4.13 11.10 -6.07
N ASP A 73 2.99 11.00 -5.39
CA ASP A 73 2.75 11.53 -4.06
C ASP A 73 2.56 10.46 -2.97
N ILE A 74 2.99 9.21 -3.23
CA ILE A 74 2.93 8.13 -2.25
C ILE A 74 3.94 8.38 -1.13
N ASN A 75 3.46 8.43 0.12
CA ASN A 75 4.34 8.51 1.28
C ASN A 75 5.00 7.15 1.55
N GLN A 76 6.25 7.02 1.18
CA GLN A 76 7.01 5.78 1.28
C GLN A 76 7.25 5.32 2.73
N SER A 77 7.09 6.20 3.71
CA SER A 77 7.26 5.89 5.13
C SER A 77 5.96 5.54 5.84
N ARG A 78 4.81 5.73 5.19
CA ARG A 78 3.50 5.42 5.75
C ARG A 78 3.21 3.92 5.63
N THR A 79 3.77 3.15 6.56
CA THR A 79 3.64 1.68 6.64
C THR A 79 3.31 1.27 8.06
N LEU A 80 2.73 0.09 8.26
CA LEU A 80 2.61 -0.50 9.58
C LEU A 80 4.01 -0.88 10.14
N ASN A 81 4.12 -0.89 11.47
CA ASN A 81 5.35 -1.28 12.14
C ASN A 81 5.49 -2.81 12.18
N LYS A 82 6.53 -3.34 11.56
CA LYS A 82 6.82 -4.79 11.51
C LYS A 82 7.76 -5.28 12.60
N LEU A 83 8.40 -4.38 13.35
CA LEU A 83 9.45 -4.75 14.31
C LEU A 83 8.97 -5.76 15.36
N PRO A 84 7.72 -5.69 15.89
CA PRO A 84 7.27 -6.64 16.92
C PRO A 84 7.24 -8.10 16.47
N ALA A 85 7.07 -8.36 15.17
CA ALA A 85 6.96 -9.73 14.63
C ALA A 85 8.25 -10.20 13.93
N ARG A 86 9.33 -9.41 14.00
CA ARG A 86 10.56 -9.71 13.29
C ARG A 86 11.41 -10.71 14.09
N ASP A 87 11.80 -11.81 13.43
CA ASP A 87 12.76 -12.79 13.94
C ASP A 87 14.17 -12.50 13.43
N GLU A 88 15.19 -13.07 14.11
CA GLU A 88 16.62 -12.92 13.73
C GLU A 88 16.91 -13.44 12.30
N ASN A 89 16.16 -14.43 11.85
CA ASN A 89 16.28 -15.06 10.53
C ASN A 89 15.48 -14.33 9.43
N ASP A 90 14.75 -13.27 9.75
CA ASP A 90 14.00 -12.53 8.76
C ASP A 90 14.92 -11.82 7.76
N THR A 91 14.60 -11.97 6.49
CA THR A 91 15.31 -11.25 5.44
C THR A 91 15.13 -9.74 5.65
N LYS A 92 16.25 -8.99 5.62
CA LYS A 92 16.25 -7.52 5.80
C LYS A 92 15.38 -6.76 4.79
N HIS A 93 14.88 -7.47 3.77
CA HIS A 93 14.18 -6.88 2.62
C HIS A 93 12.65 -6.89 2.71
N MET A 94 12.07 -7.50 3.75
CA MET A 94 10.61 -7.46 3.91
C MET A 94 10.17 -6.09 4.41
N CYS A 95 9.62 -5.30 3.51
CA CYS A 95 9.02 -4.01 3.81
C CYS A 95 7.50 -4.12 3.65
N PRO A 96 6.71 -3.72 4.64
CA PRO A 96 5.26 -3.60 4.47
C PRO A 96 4.94 -2.67 3.30
N LEU A 97 3.85 -2.96 2.58
CA LEU A 97 3.36 -2.09 1.53
C LEU A 97 2.87 -0.76 2.12
N GLN A 98 3.07 0.32 1.39
CA GLN A 98 2.59 1.64 1.81
C GLN A 98 1.07 1.67 1.91
N LEU A 99 0.55 2.20 3.01
CA LEU A 99 -0.89 2.31 3.23
C LEU A 99 -1.57 3.17 2.17
N ASP A 100 -0.90 4.23 1.68
CA ASP A 100 -1.41 5.07 0.59
C ASP A 100 -1.73 4.27 -0.68
N VAL A 101 -0.89 3.29 -1.03
CA VAL A 101 -1.10 2.43 -2.20
C VAL A 101 -2.32 1.54 -2.00
N ILE A 102 -2.41 0.93 -0.82
CA ILE A 102 -3.50 0.02 -0.47
C ILE A 102 -4.83 0.79 -0.44
N GLU A 103 -4.88 1.94 0.22
CA GLU A 103 -6.07 2.79 0.31
C GLU A 103 -6.57 3.20 -1.07
N ARG A 104 -5.68 3.61 -1.98
CA ARG A 104 -6.06 3.95 -3.37
C ARG A 104 -6.63 2.76 -4.13
N CYS A 105 -6.03 1.59 -3.98
CA CYS A 105 -6.55 0.37 -4.61
C CYS A 105 -7.95 0.02 -4.08
N ILE A 106 -8.16 0.11 -2.77
CA ILE A 106 -9.46 -0.16 -2.13
C ILE A 106 -10.52 0.85 -2.62
N HIS A 107 -10.20 2.13 -2.63
CA HIS A 107 -11.11 3.17 -3.14
C HIS A 107 -11.49 2.96 -4.61
N LEU A 108 -10.50 2.67 -5.46
CA LEU A 108 -10.73 2.58 -6.90
C LEU A 108 -11.55 1.34 -7.29
N TRP A 109 -11.40 0.23 -6.56
CA TRP A 109 -11.90 -1.07 -7.05
C TRP A 109 -12.87 -1.79 -6.12
N THR A 110 -13.30 -1.14 -5.04
CA THR A 110 -14.29 -1.72 -4.11
C THR A 110 -15.32 -0.70 -3.64
N ASN A 111 -16.51 -1.19 -3.28
CA ASN A 111 -17.50 -0.43 -2.51
C ASN A 111 -17.35 -0.72 -1.01
N GLN A 112 -17.97 0.11 -0.17
CA GLN A 112 -18.13 -0.21 1.26
C GLN A 112 -18.90 -1.52 1.40
N GLY A 113 -18.49 -2.35 2.37
CA GLY A 113 -19.06 -3.69 2.59
C GLY A 113 -18.50 -4.79 1.67
N ASP A 114 -17.76 -4.46 0.61
CA ASP A 114 -17.12 -5.46 -0.25
C ASP A 114 -16.04 -6.24 0.51
N LEU A 115 -15.70 -7.41 -0.02
CA LEU A 115 -14.67 -8.28 0.52
C LEU A 115 -13.33 -8.03 -0.14
N VAL A 116 -12.34 -7.64 0.63
CA VAL A 116 -10.92 -7.60 0.25
C VAL A 116 -10.26 -8.90 0.68
N PHE A 117 -9.56 -9.55 -0.24
CA PHE A 117 -8.82 -10.79 0.02
C PHE A 117 -7.33 -10.58 -0.24
N SER A 118 -6.47 -10.96 0.72
CA SER A 118 -5.03 -11.01 0.55
C SER A 118 -4.50 -12.44 0.77
N PRO A 119 -3.91 -13.10 -0.24
CA PRO A 119 -3.29 -14.41 -0.07
C PRO A 119 -1.93 -14.34 0.64
N PHE A 120 -1.37 -13.15 0.82
CA PHE A 120 -0.07 -12.87 1.45
C PHE A 120 -0.20 -11.71 2.43
N THR A 121 -0.95 -11.93 3.52
CA THR A 121 -1.37 -10.87 4.45
C THR A 121 -0.19 -10.17 5.15
N GLY A 122 0.92 -10.88 5.35
CA GLY A 122 2.05 -10.33 6.08
C GLY A 122 1.62 -9.88 7.48
N ILE A 123 1.91 -8.62 7.80
CA ILE A 123 1.50 -8.01 9.08
C ILE A 123 0.12 -7.34 9.03
N GLY A 124 -0.68 -7.61 7.99
CA GLY A 124 -2.08 -7.19 7.90
C GLY A 124 -2.34 -5.81 7.34
N SER A 125 -1.44 -5.23 6.55
CA SER A 125 -1.60 -3.85 6.02
C SER A 125 -2.87 -3.69 5.19
N GLU A 126 -3.19 -4.66 4.32
CA GLU A 126 -4.41 -4.66 3.53
C GLU A 126 -5.66 -4.80 4.39
N GLY A 127 -5.59 -5.67 5.42
CA GLY A 127 -6.69 -5.85 6.37
C GLY A 127 -6.95 -4.60 7.20
N TYR A 128 -5.90 -3.97 7.69
CA TYR A 128 -5.98 -2.70 8.42
C TYR A 128 -6.69 -1.62 7.60
N CYS A 129 -6.25 -1.38 6.36
CA CYS A 129 -6.88 -0.41 5.47
C CYS A 129 -8.32 -0.80 5.12
N ALA A 130 -8.58 -2.07 4.80
CA ALA A 130 -9.92 -2.55 4.45
C ALA A 130 -10.92 -2.27 5.58
N ILE A 131 -10.58 -2.61 6.82
CA ILE A 131 -11.44 -2.38 7.98
C ILE A 131 -11.67 -0.88 8.20
N LYS A 132 -10.61 -0.07 8.21
CA LYS A 132 -10.74 1.39 8.38
C LYS A 132 -11.61 2.05 7.31
N MET A 133 -11.65 1.48 6.12
CA MET A 133 -12.46 1.95 5.00
C MET A 133 -13.82 1.25 4.89
N GLN A 134 -14.26 0.52 5.93
CA GLN A 134 -15.55 -0.17 6.00
C GLN A 134 -15.71 -1.29 4.96
N ARG A 135 -14.61 -1.95 4.60
CA ARG A 135 -14.62 -3.19 3.80
C ARG A 135 -14.45 -4.39 4.73
N ARG A 136 -14.94 -5.55 4.29
CA ARG A 136 -14.65 -6.83 4.96
C ARG A 136 -13.28 -7.32 4.51
N PHE A 137 -12.60 -8.09 5.34
CA PHE A 137 -11.28 -8.62 5.01
C PHE A 137 -11.19 -10.11 5.30
N VAL A 138 -10.53 -10.82 4.40
CA VAL A 138 -10.05 -12.20 4.59
C VAL A 138 -8.63 -12.26 4.08
N GLY A 139 -7.75 -12.92 4.81
CA GLY A 139 -6.36 -13.08 4.40
C GLY A 139 -5.74 -14.36 4.91
N THR A 140 -4.62 -14.74 4.33
CA THR A 140 -3.81 -15.89 4.74
C THR A 140 -2.36 -15.46 4.98
N GLU A 141 -1.75 -16.02 6.02
CA GLU A 141 -0.35 -15.80 6.37
C GLU A 141 0.23 -17.10 6.93
N LEU A 142 1.40 -17.50 6.44
CA LEU A 142 2.06 -18.74 6.86
C LEU A 142 2.93 -18.58 8.09
N LYS A 143 3.50 -17.38 8.29
CA LYS A 143 4.40 -17.13 9.42
C LYS A 143 3.58 -16.76 10.66
N PRO A 144 3.62 -17.58 11.75
CA PRO A 144 2.80 -17.35 12.93
C PRO A 144 2.97 -15.96 13.54
N SER A 145 4.21 -15.47 13.70
CA SER A 145 4.45 -14.14 14.29
C SER A 145 3.88 -13.00 13.45
N TYR A 146 3.84 -13.14 12.12
CA TYR A 146 3.21 -12.17 11.23
C TYR A 146 1.69 -12.26 11.29
N TYR A 147 1.15 -13.47 11.36
CA TYR A 147 -0.28 -13.70 11.53
C TYR A 147 -0.80 -13.07 12.83
N GLU A 148 -0.11 -13.29 13.96
CA GLU A 148 -0.48 -12.70 15.25
C GLU A 148 -0.46 -11.17 15.20
N LEU A 149 0.58 -10.58 14.63
CA LEU A 149 0.66 -9.13 14.44
C LEU A 149 -0.42 -8.61 13.49
N ALA A 150 -0.74 -9.36 12.42
CA ALA A 150 -1.83 -9.01 11.53
C ALA A 150 -3.18 -8.96 12.24
N CYS A 151 -3.47 -9.97 13.07
CA CYS A 151 -4.69 -9.99 13.90
C CYS A 151 -4.77 -8.76 14.82
N GLN A 152 -3.66 -8.39 15.46
CA GLN A 152 -3.59 -7.21 16.31
C GLN A 152 -3.85 -5.92 15.52
N ASN A 153 -3.13 -5.71 14.43
CA ASN A 153 -3.29 -4.52 13.59
C ASN A 153 -4.73 -4.36 13.06
N ILE A 154 -5.39 -5.47 12.71
CA ILE A 154 -6.78 -5.45 12.24
C ILE A 154 -7.73 -5.12 13.38
N GLU A 155 -7.49 -5.62 14.60
CA GLU A 155 -8.31 -5.30 15.76
C GLU A 155 -8.13 -3.85 16.20
N ASP A 156 -6.91 -3.32 16.14
CA ASP A 156 -6.64 -1.90 16.38
C ASP A 156 -7.41 -1.02 15.37
N ALA A 157 -7.45 -1.41 14.09
CA ALA A 157 -8.23 -0.72 13.07
C ALA A 157 -9.74 -0.70 13.39
N ARG A 158 -10.30 -1.79 13.93
CA ARG A 158 -11.70 -1.87 14.36
C ARG A 158 -11.98 -0.94 15.53
N THR A 159 -11.09 -0.92 16.51
CA THR A 159 -11.21 -0.09 17.69
C THR A 159 -11.14 1.40 17.35
N GLU A 160 -10.18 1.78 16.49
CA GLU A 160 -10.09 3.15 16.00
C GLU A 160 -11.34 3.58 15.24
N GLN A 161 -11.91 2.69 14.41
CA GLN A 161 -13.14 2.96 13.70
C GLN A 161 -14.34 3.14 14.65
N ALA A 162 -14.48 2.27 15.64
CA ALA A 162 -15.56 2.38 16.63
C ALA A 162 -15.49 3.68 17.44
N GLY A 163 -14.28 4.15 17.80
CA GLY A 163 -14.06 5.41 18.50
C GLY A 163 -14.38 6.66 17.68
N LEU A 164 -14.44 6.57 16.36
CA LEU A 164 -14.85 7.70 15.49
C LEU A 164 -16.37 7.88 15.44
N PHE A 165 -17.17 6.90 15.89
CA PHE A 165 -18.63 6.92 15.86
C PHE A 165 -19.23 6.99 17.27
N ALA A 166 -18.41 7.10 18.33
CA ALA A 166 -18.82 7.27 19.71
C ALA A 166 -18.75 8.76 20.13
#